data_0e742b07e52052c7d2ccb64dcfd967b7
#
_entry.id   0e742b07e52052c7d2ccb64dcfd967b7
#
_cell.length_a   1.000
_cell.length_b   1.000
_cell.length_c   1.000
_cell.angle_alpha   90.00
_cell.angle_beta   90.00
_cell.angle_gamma   90.00
#
_symmetry.space_group_name_H-M   'P 1'
#
loop_
_entity.id
_entity.type
_entity.pdbx_description
1 polymer ?
#
loop_
_entity_poly.entity_id
_entity_poly.type
_entity_poly.pdbx_seq_one_letter_code
_entity_poly.pdbx_strand_id
1 'polypeptide(L)'
;LPRCEPVHCRTQSAANPNTAMKYLVVLAVVASALFIGLIAASAVGVLLSIILFLREQVGGNVVRRRSFVGQRSSTWYRPEAEMHRLEQKGNTAVIFELQGSLFFGTTHRLYQTLEPELATTDYLILDMQRVQSVDVTAAHMLNQVRDVLSERNVPLLISSVRERLPNGRNLREFLELAGLSPDGERVILMPTLEAAIEWVEDHLLGDVAKADDSLPPLELHEIALFKGSKPDTLVDLAACMEKRSCRAGDVIYDFGDMDCNLYLVRSGEVKIMGCVDGSHRLHH
;
A
#
# COMPACT_ATOMS: atom_id res chain seq x y z
N LEU A 1 -28.37 0.52 41.55
CA LEU A 1 -28.80 -0.41 40.52
C LEU A 1 -29.06 0.37 39.23
N PRO A 2 -28.22 0.32 38.20
CA PRO A 2 -28.51 0.92 36.91
C PRO A 2 -29.43 0.00 36.11
N ARG A 3 -30.50 0.57 35.57
CA ARG A 3 -31.43 -0.09 34.67
C ARG A 3 -30.75 -0.43 33.34
N CYS A 4 -30.79 -1.71 32.94
CA CYS A 4 -30.45 -2.12 31.59
C CYS A 4 -31.58 -1.74 30.64
N GLU A 5 -31.33 -0.82 29.71
CA GLU A 5 -32.20 -0.59 28.57
C GLU A 5 -32.01 -1.70 27.54
N PRO A 6 -33.11 -2.21 26.95
CA PRO A 6 -32.98 -3.23 25.93
C PRO A 6 -32.42 -2.64 24.62
N VAL A 7 -31.27 -3.17 24.17
CA VAL A 7 -30.72 -2.90 22.87
C VAL A 7 -31.68 -3.45 21.81
N HIS A 8 -32.38 -2.56 21.14
CA HIS A 8 -33.19 -2.89 19.96
C HIS A 8 -32.24 -3.32 18.83
N CYS A 9 -32.12 -4.64 18.67
CA CYS A 9 -31.50 -5.25 17.50
C CYS A 9 -32.41 -4.98 16.28
N ARG A 10 -32.15 -3.88 15.59
CA ARG A 10 -32.82 -3.54 14.31
C ARG A 10 -32.21 -4.44 13.25
N THR A 11 -32.83 -5.58 13.01
CA THR A 11 -32.58 -6.40 11.82
C THR A 11 -33.00 -5.61 10.58
N GLN A 12 -32.06 -4.82 10.05
CA GLN A 12 -32.18 -4.33 8.68
C GLN A 12 -31.93 -5.51 7.75
N SER A 13 -32.97 -6.20 7.40
CA SER A 13 -33.01 -7.08 6.23
C SER A 13 -32.98 -6.19 4.99
N ALA A 14 -31.82 -5.65 4.67
CA ALA A 14 -31.56 -5.12 3.35
C ALA A 14 -31.57 -6.33 2.41
N ALA A 15 -32.61 -6.44 1.58
CA ALA A 15 -32.69 -7.44 0.54
C ALA A 15 -31.44 -7.32 -0.34
N ASN A 16 -30.50 -8.22 -0.13
CA ASN A 16 -29.24 -8.24 -0.87
C ASN A 16 -29.61 -8.48 -2.36
N PRO A 17 -29.26 -7.59 -3.30
CA PRO A 17 -29.62 -7.72 -4.72
C PRO A 17 -29.20 -9.07 -5.31
N ASN A 18 -28.16 -9.69 -4.77
CA ASN A 18 -27.75 -11.05 -5.11
C ASN A 18 -28.77 -12.13 -4.72
N THR A 19 -29.56 -11.90 -3.68
CA THR A 19 -30.58 -12.85 -3.24
C THR A 19 -31.77 -12.84 -4.20
N ALA A 20 -32.22 -11.68 -4.64
CA ALA A 20 -33.30 -11.55 -5.62
C ALA A 20 -32.95 -12.22 -6.96
N MET A 21 -31.69 -12.10 -7.40
CA MET A 21 -31.21 -12.71 -8.64
C MET A 21 -31.18 -14.25 -8.55
N LYS A 22 -30.79 -14.82 -7.40
CA LYS A 22 -30.83 -16.25 -7.17
C LYS A 22 -32.24 -16.83 -7.25
N TYR A 23 -33.22 -16.13 -6.68
CA TYR A 23 -34.63 -16.52 -6.80
C TYR A 23 -35.17 -16.44 -8.25
N LEU A 24 -34.74 -15.47 -9.01
CA LEU A 24 -35.12 -15.33 -10.41
C LEU A 24 -34.62 -16.49 -11.27
N VAL A 25 -33.39 -16.96 -11.00
CA VAL A 25 -32.85 -18.15 -11.67
C VAL A 25 -33.67 -19.39 -11.34
N VAL A 26 -33.96 -19.63 -10.05
CA VAL A 26 -34.81 -20.77 -9.65
C VAL A 26 -36.17 -20.72 -10.33
N LEU A 27 -36.80 -19.57 -10.37
CA LEU A 27 -38.12 -19.40 -11.01
C LEU A 27 -38.03 -19.65 -12.52
N ALA A 28 -36.98 -19.19 -13.19
CA ALA A 28 -36.77 -19.41 -14.63
C ALA A 28 -36.59 -20.91 -14.95
N VAL A 29 -35.78 -21.63 -14.12
CA VAL A 29 -35.55 -23.07 -14.27
C VAL A 29 -36.85 -23.84 -14.06
N VAL A 30 -37.64 -23.53 -13.02
CA VAL A 30 -38.92 -24.19 -12.72
C VAL A 30 -39.92 -23.91 -13.85
N ALA A 31 -40.05 -22.67 -14.32
CA ALA A 31 -40.91 -22.35 -15.43
C ALA A 31 -40.53 -23.12 -16.70
N SER A 32 -39.23 -23.15 -17.04
CA SER A 32 -38.76 -23.93 -18.21
C SER A 32 -39.03 -25.42 -18.09
N ALA A 33 -38.96 -26.01 -16.88
CA ALA A 33 -39.27 -27.40 -16.64
C ALA A 33 -40.76 -27.71 -16.88
N LEU A 34 -41.66 -26.79 -16.51
CA LEU A 34 -43.12 -26.97 -16.68
C LEU A 34 -43.59 -26.75 -18.13
N PHE A 35 -43.00 -25.80 -18.85
CA PHE A 35 -43.49 -25.42 -20.21
C PHE A 35 -42.73 -26.12 -21.34
N ILE A 36 -41.46 -26.45 -21.17
CA ILE A 36 -40.61 -26.94 -22.27
C ILE A 36 -40.14 -28.39 -21.98
N GLY A 37 -40.00 -28.77 -20.70
CA GLY A 37 -39.58 -30.10 -20.27
C GLY A 37 -38.24 -30.07 -19.50
N LEU A 38 -37.97 -31.23 -18.88
CA LEU A 38 -36.83 -31.35 -17.91
C LEU A 38 -35.45 -31.16 -18.54
N ILE A 39 -35.29 -31.63 -19.80
CA ILE A 39 -33.99 -31.52 -20.50
C ILE A 39 -33.69 -30.03 -20.81
N ALA A 40 -34.68 -29.30 -21.26
CA ALA A 40 -34.52 -27.87 -21.54
C ALA A 40 -34.29 -27.05 -20.24
N ALA A 41 -34.95 -27.41 -19.15
CA ALA A 41 -34.74 -26.79 -17.85
C ALA A 41 -33.31 -26.93 -17.35
N SER A 42 -32.68 -28.10 -17.52
CA SER A 42 -31.28 -28.30 -17.13
C SER A 42 -30.32 -27.44 -17.95
N ALA A 43 -30.54 -27.31 -19.27
CA ALA A 43 -29.72 -26.45 -20.12
C ALA A 43 -29.85 -24.97 -19.75
N VAL A 44 -31.09 -24.50 -19.48
CA VAL A 44 -31.35 -23.12 -19.00
C VAL A 44 -30.66 -22.86 -17.65
N GLY A 45 -30.75 -23.83 -16.72
CA GLY A 45 -30.09 -23.71 -15.40
C GLY A 45 -28.57 -23.58 -15.50
N VAL A 46 -27.94 -24.42 -16.33
CA VAL A 46 -26.49 -24.36 -16.56
C VAL A 46 -26.11 -23.02 -17.21
N LEU A 47 -26.81 -22.58 -18.25
CA LEU A 47 -26.56 -21.33 -18.94
C LEU A 47 -26.66 -20.13 -17.99
N LEU A 48 -27.72 -20.04 -17.21
CA LEU A 48 -27.92 -18.96 -16.23
C LEU A 48 -26.84 -18.99 -15.13
N SER A 49 -26.44 -20.17 -14.68
CA SER A 49 -25.36 -20.32 -13.69
C SER A 49 -24.02 -19.83 -14.23
N ILE A 50 -23.71 -20.13 -15.50
CA ILE A 50 -22.51 -19.62 -16.18
C ILE A 50 -22.57 -18.09 -16.30
N ILE A 51 -23.68 -17.53 -16.72
CA ILE A 51 -23.84 -16.06 -16.86
C ILE A 51 -23.68 -15.38 -15.51
N LEU A 52 -24.28 -15.92 -14.44
CA LEU A 52 -24.14 -15.35 -13.10
C LEU A 52 -22.71 -15.46 -12.59
N PHE A 53 -22.05 -16.59 -12.80
CA PHE A 53 -20.64 -16.77 -12.45
C PHE A 53 -19.74 -15.76 -13.15
N LEU A 54 -19.91 -15.58 -14.46
CA LEU A 54 -19.15 -14.57 -15.23
C LEU A 54 -19.41 -13.16 -14.72
N ARG A 55 -20.66 -12.83 -14.41
CA ARG A 55 -21.04 -11.53 -13.86
C ARG A 55 -20.42 -11.29 -12.48
N GLU A 56 -20.35 -12.28 -11.63
CA GLU A 56 -19.72 -12.20 -10.31
C GLU A 56 -18.20 -12.00 -10.43
N GLN A 57 -17.57 -12.68 -11.38
CA GLN A 57 -16.14 -12.53 -11.68
C GLN A 57 -15.82 -11.12 -12.20
N VAL A 58 -16.63 -10.58 -13.12
CA VAL A 58 -16.43 -9.23 -13.69
C VAL A 58 -16.82 -8.13 -12.71
N GLY A 59 -17.74 -8.41 -11.76
CA GLY A 59 -18.27 -7.44 -10.80
C GLY A 59 -17.33 -7.09 -9.66
N GLY A 60 -16.22 -7.80 -9.48
CA GLY A 60 -15.25 -7.58 -8.41
C GLY A 60 -14.62 -6.18 -8.49
N ASN A 61 -14.63 -5.45 -7.37
CA ASN A 61 -13.95 -4.16 -7.30
C ASN A 61 -12.44 -4.40 -7.17
N VAL A 62 -11.68 -4.04 -8.21
CA VAL A 62 -10.23 -4.25 -8.28
C VAL A 62 -9.49 -3.26 -7.40
N VAL A 63 -10.01 -2.05 -7.28
CA VAL A 63 -9.49 -1.04 -6.37
C VAL A 63 -10.13 -1.24 -5.01
N ARG A 64 -9.34 -1.68 -4.05
CA ARG A 64 -9.75 -1.85 -2.66
C ARG A 64 -9.82 -0.51 -1.93
N ARG A 65 -8.78 0.29 -2.09
CA ARG A 65 -8.64 1.58 -1.42
C ARG A 65 -7.88 2.53 -2.33
N ARG A 66 -8.32 3.78 -2.33
CA ARG A 66 -7.58 4.94 -2.83
C ARG A 66 -7.23 5.81 -1.63
N SER A 67 -5.99 6.23 -1.53
CA SER A 67 -5.51 7.15 -0.49
C SER A 67 -4.42 8.05 -1.05
N PHE A 68 -4.09 9.10 -0.31
CA PHE A 68 -2.99 9.98 -0.64
C PHE A 68 -1.85 9.77 0.37
N VAL A 69 -0.61 9.99 -0.05
CA VAL A 69 0.56 9.91 0.84
C VAL A 69 0.42 10.89 2.00
N GLY A 70 -0.11 12.10 1.77
CA GLY A 70 -0.37 13.06 2.86
C GLY A 70 -1.38 12.61 3.92
N GLN A 71 -2.21 11.58 3.62
CA GLN A 71 -3.16 11.00 4.58
C GLN A 71 -2.63 9.72 5.24
N ARG A 72 -1.58 9.16 4.69
CA ARG A 72 -0.96 7.92 5.15
C ARG A 72 0.55 8.08 5.10
N SER A 73 1.10 8.62 6.18
CA SER A 73 2.55 8.71 6.36
C SER A 73 3.18 7.32 6.47
N SER A 74 4.45 7.23 6.08
CA SER A 74 5.28 6.09 6.41
C SER A 74 5.40 5.94 7.94
N THR A 75 5.87 4.80 8.39
CA THR A 75 6.14 4.55 9.83
C THR A 75 7.37 5.30 10.36
N TRP A 76 8.04 6.05 9.51
CA TRP A 76 9.16 6.90 9.90
C TRP A 76 8.74 8.04 10.81
N TYR A 77 9.48 8.20 11.91
CA TYR A 77 9.35 9.39 12.74
C TYR A 77 10.00 10.57 12.02
N ARG A 78 9.19 11.52 11.58
CA ARG A 78 9.65 12.77 10.94
C ARG A 78 9.41 13.96 11.86
N PRO A 79 10.28 14.98 11.81
CA PRO A 79 10.05 16.25 12.51
C PRO A 79 8.72 16.91 12.10
N GLU A 80 8.10 17.65 13.01
CA GLU A 80 6.81 18.33 12.75
C GLU A 80 6.85 19.22 11.49
N ALA A 81 7.97 19.88 11.23
CA ALA A 81 8.15 20.74 10.05
C ALA A 81 8.08 19.95 8.73
N GLU A 82 8.60 18.72 8.70
CA GLU A 82 8.53 17.83 7.55
C GLU A 82 7.12 17.25 7.40
N MET A 83 6.51 16.82 8.49
CA MET A 83 5.13 16.32 8.51
C MET A 83 4.17 17.35 7.93
N HIS A 84 4.28 18.61 8.34
CA HIS A 84 3.43 19.68 7.80
C HIS A 84 3.62 19.89 6.28
N ARG A 85 4.85 19.72 5.78
CA ARG A 85 5.13 19.81 4.33
C ARG A 85 4.56 18.61 3.57
N LEU A 86 4.66 17.41 4.15
CA LEU A 86 4.09 16.20 3.58
C LEU A 86 2.56 16.25 3.54
N GLU A 87 1.91 16.83 4.54
CA GLU A 87 0.47 17.07 4.52
C GLU A 87 0.06 18.00 3.37
N GLN A 88 0.85 19.03 3.08
CA GLN A 88 0.56 19.97 2.00
C GLN A 88 0.83 19.37 0.61
N LYS A 89 1.99 18.72 0.42
CA LYS A 89 2.42 18.18 -0.87
C LYS A 89 1.97 16.75 -1.13
N GLY A 90 1.73 15.97 -0.09
CA GLY A 90 1.40 14.55 -0.20
C GLY A 90 0.06 14.26 -0.90
N ASN A 91 -0.75 15.28 -1.14
CA ASN A 91 -1.98 15.16 -1.92
C ASN A 91 -1.72 15.00 -3.43
N THR A 92 -0.50 15.27 -3.91
CA THR A 92 -0.10 15.01 -5.31
C THR A 92 0.39 13.59 -5.54
N ALA A 93 0.57 12.81 -4.48
CA ALA A 93 0.98 11.41 -4.53
C ALA A 93 -0.19 10.49 -4.15
N VAL A 94 -0.61 9.67 -5.11
CA VAL A 94 -1.82 8.83 -4.99
C VAL A 94 -1.43 7.36 -4.86
N ILE A 95 -2.09 6.67 -3.94
CA ILE A 95 -1.93 5.24 -3.66
C ILE A 95 -3.20 4.50 -4.06
N PHE A 96 -3.06 3.48 -4.89
CA PHE A 96 -4.12 2.52 -5.20
C PHE A 96 -3.74 1.14 -4.68
N GLU A 97 -4.45 0.67 -3.66
CA GLU A 97 -4.35 -0.71 -3.19
C GLU A 97 -5.22 -1.60 -4.11
N LEU A 98 -4.59 -2.47 -4.87
CA LEU A 98 -5.27 -3.36 -5.80
C LEU A 98 -5.57 -4.71 -5.16
N GLN A 99 -6.63 -5.37 -5.62
CA GLN A 99 -7.02 -6.69 -5.13
C GLN A 99 -7.65 -7.57 -6.22
N GLY A 100 -7.60 -8.88 -6.00
CA GLY A 100 -8.25 -9.87 -6.88
C GLY A 100 -7.50 -10.09 -8.17
N SER A 101 -8.21 -10.45 -9.23
CA SER A 101 -7.64 -10.77 -10.53
C SER A 101 -7.74 -9.60 -11.50
N LEU A 102 -6.61 -9.22 -12.06
CA LEU A 102 -6.50 -8.21 -13.12
C LEU A 102 -6.58 -8.91 -14.46
N PHE A 103 -7.70 -8.79 -15.14
CA PHE A 103 -7.96 -9.40 -16.43
C PHE A 103 -8.85 -8.48 -17.29
N PHE A 104 -9.04 -8.82 -18.53
CA PHE A 104 -9.81 -8.04 -19.51
C PHE A 104 -11.10 -7.40 -18.93
N GLY A 105 -11.89 -8.17 -18.17
CA GLY A 105 -13.17 -7.69 -17.62
C GLY A 105 -13.02 -6.65 -16.48
N THR A 106 -11.90 -6.62 -15.80
CA THR A 106 -11.63 -5.70 -14.67
C THR A 106 -10.71 -4.54 -15.05
N THR A 107 -9.89 -4.72 -16.07
CA THR A 107 -8.86 -3.78 -16.51
C THR A 107 -9.43 -2.44 -16.96
N HIS A 108 -10.52 -2.46 -17.72
CA HIS A 108 -11.17 -1.23 -18.18
C HIS A 108 -11.67 -0.36 -17.01
N ARG A 109 -12.26 -0.99 -16.00
CA ARG A 109 -12.72 -0.26 -14.79
C ARG A 109 -11.55 0.28 -13.99
N LEU A 110 -10.46 -0.48 -13.89
CA LEU A 110 -9.26 0.00 -13.24
C LEU A 110 -8.72 1.23 -13.95
N TYR A 111 -8.60 1.18 -15.28
CA TYR A 111 -8.15 2.33 -16.06
C TYR A 111 -9.04 3.56 -15.87
N GLN A 112 -10.36 3.41 -15.96
CA GLN A 112 -11.30 4.51 -15.71
C GLN A 112 -11.16 5.12 -14.29
N THR A 113 -10.75 4.32 -13.32
CA THR A 113 -10.52 4.81 -11.95
C THR A 113 -9.17 5.52 -11.81
N LEU A 114 -8.16 5.10 -12.57
CA LEU A 114 -6.82 5.72 -12.59
C LEU A 114 -6.78 7.00 -13.43
N GLU A 115 -7.49 7.02 -14.57
CA GLU A 115 -7.45 8.09 -15.58
C GLU A 115 -7.55 9.52 -15.02
N PRO A 116 -8.49 9.84 -14.10
CA PRO A 116 -8.59 11.18 -13.54
C PRO A 116 -7.35 11.62 -12.77
N GLU A 117 -6.63 10.65 -12.18
CA GLU A 117 -5.43 10.92 -11.38
C GLU A 117 -4.19 11.10 -12.25
N LEU A 118 -4.13 10.40 -13.40
CA LEU A 118 -2.95 10.44 -14.29
C LEU A 118 -2.63 11.86 -14.77
N ALA A 119 -3.64 12.74 -14.83
CA ALA A 119 -3.46 14.12 -15.28
C ALA A 119 -2.91 15.05 -14.20
N THR A 120 -3.08 14.74 -12.91
CA THR A 120 -2.82 15.65 -11.80
C THR A 120 -1.78 15.15 -10.80
N THR A 121 -1.50 13.85 -10.77
CA THR A 121 -0.57 13.26 -9.80
C THR A 121 0.89 13.50 -10.19
N ASP A 122 1.75 13.66 -9.18
CA ASP A 122 3.21 13.69 -9.32
C ASP A 122 3.85 12.33 -9.01
N TYR A 123 3.15 11.48 -8.26
CA TYR A 123 3.57 10.10 -7.97
C TYR A 123 2.36 9.18 -7.94
N LEU A 124 2.46 8.04 -8.62
CA LEU A 124 1.43 7.00 -8.60
C LEU A 124 2.00 5.71 -8.03
N ILE A 125 1.40 5.24 -6.93
CA ILE A 125 1.75 3.97 -6.30
C ILE A 125 0.62 2.96 -6.55
N LEU A 126 0.97 1.81 -7.14
CA LEU A 126 0.08 0.66 -7.29
C LEU A 126 0.54 -0.47 -6.36
N ASP A 127 -0.20 -0.75 -5.30
CA ASP A 127 0.10 -1.85 -4.40
C ASP A 127 -0.52 -3.15 -4.87
N MET A 128 0.36 -4.13 -5.17
CA MET A 128 -0.01 -5.45 -5.71
C MET A 128 -0.15 -6.53 -4.63
N GLN A 129 -0.09 -6.19 -3.34
CA GLN A 129 -0.07 -7.15 -2.23
C GLN A 129 -1.24 -8.15 -2.28
N ARG A 130 -2.41 -7.72 -2.72
CA ARG A 130 -3.65 -8.52 -2.76
C ARG A 130 -4.07 -8.96 -4.15
N VAL A 131 -3.23 -8.71 -5.14
CA VAL A 131 -3.45 -9.18 -6.51
C VAL A 131 -3.21 -10.68 -6.58
N GLN A 132 -4.15 -11.40 -7.19
CA GLN A 132 -4.15 -12.87 -7.30
C GLN A 132 -3.67 -13.35 -8.66
N SER A 133 -3.97 -12.60 -9.71
CA SER A 133 -3.52 -12.90 -11.06
C SER A 133 -3.48 -11.64 -11.92
N VAL A 134 -2.61 -11.64 -12.91
CA VAL A 134 -2.51 -10.59 -13.94
C VAL A 134 -2.48 -11.28 -15.30
N ASP A 135 -3.31 -10.84 -16.24
CA ASP A 135 -3.28 -11.29 -17.61
C ASP A 135 -2.53 -10.32 -18.53
N VAL A 136 -2.37 -10.70 -19.78
CA VAL A 136 -1.69 -9.88 -20.80
C VAL A 136 -2.40 -8.55 -21.03
N THR A 137 -3.73 -8.53 -20.97
CA THR A 137 -4.53 -7.29 -21.14
C THR A 137 -4.26 -6.31 -20.02
N ALA A 138 -4.18 -6.81 -18.77
CA ALA A 138 -3.83 -6.00 -17.63
C ALA A 138 -2.41 -5.45 -17.72
N ALA A 139 -1.44 -6.25 -18.18
CA ALA A 139 -0.08 -5.79 -18.40
C ALA A 139 -0.02 -4.70 -19.47
N HIS A 140 -0.76 -4.82 -20.57
CA HIS A 140 -0.85 -3.77 -21.58
C HIS A 140 -1.44 -2.47 -21.03
N MET A 141 -2.49 -2.57 -20.20
CA MET A 141 -3.08 -1.39 -19.55
C MET A 141 -2.07 -0.71 -18.60
N LEU A 142 -1.33 -1.48 -17.83
CA LEU A 142 -0.28 -0.92 -16.96
C LEU A 142 0.83 -0.23 -17.77
N ASN A 143 1.18 -0.75 -18.96
CA ASN A 143 2.08 -0.07 -19.88
C ASN A 143 1.49 1.26 -20.38
N GLN A 144 0.21 1.30 -20.75
CA GLN A 144 -0.46 2.56 -21.13
C GLN A 144 -0.42 3.58 -19.98
N VAL A 145 -0.67 3.16 -18.74
CA VAL A 145 -0.57 4.03 -17.55
C VAL A 145 0.86 4.56 -17.41
N ARG A 146 1.88 3.70 -17.53
CA ARG A 146 3.29 4.11 -17.52
C ARG A 146 3.59 5.13 -18.62
N ASP A 147 3.13 4.90 -19.83
CA ASP A 147 3.42 5.77 -20.98
C ASP A 147 2.82 7.17 -20.76
N VAL A 148 1.57 7.25 -20.32
CA VAL A 148 0.91 8.52 -19.97
C VAL A 148 1.65 9.27 -18.85
N LEU A 149 2.10 8.56 -17.81
CA LEU A 149 2.89 9.16 -16.73
C LEU A 149 4.28 9.59 -17.22
N SER A 150 4.90 8.82 -18.10
CA SER A 150 6.22 9.12 -18.68
C SER A 150 6.23 10.41 -19.49
N GLU A 151 5.14 10.77 -20.18
CA GLU A 151 5.01 12.04 -20.90
C GLU A 151 5.13 13.27 -19.97
N ARG A 152 4.85 13.06 -18.68
CA ARG A 152 4.93 14.07 -17.63
C ARG A 152 6.15 13.90 -16.73
N ASN A 153 7.05 12.94 -17.02
CA ASN A 153 8.17 12.55 -16.17
C ASN A 153 7.73 12.10 -14.76
N VAL A 154 6.57 11.49 -14.65
CA VAL A 154 6.04 10.94 -13.39
C VAL A 154 6.39 9.46 -13.33
N PRO A 155 7.08 8.98 -12.26
CA PRO A 155 7.37 7.57 -12.09
C PRO A 155 6.14 6.77 -11.68
N LEU A 156 6.01 5.55 -12.23
CA LEU A 156 5.06 4.55 -11.79
C LEU A 156 5.72 3.65 -10.74
N LEU A 157 5.27 3.74 -9.49
CA LEU A 157 5.74 2.85 -8.44
C LEU A 157 4.81 1.65 -8.31
N ILE A 158 5.38 0.44 -8.35
CA ILE A 158 4.64 -0.80 -8.14
C ILE A 158 5.21 -1.48 -6.89
N SER A 159 4.39 -1.61 -5.85
CA SER A 159 4.81 -2.18 -4.57
C SER A 159 4.27 -3.59 -4.34
N SER A 160 4.93 -4.33 -3.46
CA SER A 160 4.50 -5.66 -2.97
C SER A 160 4.31 -6.69 -4.09
N VAL A 161 5.16 -6.65 -5.12
CA VAL A 161 5.13 -7.61 -6.23
C VAL A 161 5.56 -8.98 -5.73
N ARG A 162 4.63 -9.93 -5.70
CA ARG A 162 4.90 -11.30 -5.24
C ARG A 162 5.65 -12.10 -6.30
N GLU A 163 6.67 -12.83 -5.87
CA GLU A 163 7.37 -13.78 -6.74
C GLU A 163 6.46 -14.93 -7.18
N ARG A 164 5.51 -15.35 -6.32
CA ARG A 164 4.55 -16.41 -6.63
C ARG A 164 3.13 -15.96 -6.35
N LEU A 165 2.36 -15.85 -7.41
CA LEU A 165 0.91 -15.68 -7.34
C LEU A 165 0.22 -17.00 -6.99
N PRO A 166 -1.04 -16.98 -6.50
CA PRO A 166 -1.81 -18.19 -6.24
C PRO A 166 -1.96 -19.13 -7.44
N ASN A 167 -1.86 -18.59 -8.66
CA ASN A 167 -1.89 -19.36 -9.92
C ASN A 167 -0.52 -19.95 -10.30
N GLY A 168 0.51 -19.84 -9.44
CA GLY A 168 1.85 -20.38 -9.64
C GLY A 168 2.77 -19.54 -10.53
N ARG A 169 2.29 -18.42 -11.13
CA ARG A 169 3.10 -17.55 -11.97
C ARG A 169 3.94 -16.60 -11.12
N ASN A 170 5.15 -16.30 -11.61
CA ASN A 170 5.98 -15.23 -11.06
C ASN A 170 5.50 -13.89 -11.62
N LEU A 171 4.91 -13.05 -10.76
CA LEU A 171 4.36 -11.76 -11.18
C LEU A 171 5.47 -10.81 -11.66
N ARG A 172 6.61 -10.82 -10.98
CA ARG A 172 7.75 -9.97 -11.33
C ARG A 172 8.25 -10.26 -12.74
N GLU A 173 8.56 -11.54 -12.99
CA GLU A 173 9.01 -12.00 -14.30
C GLU A 173 7.99 -11.71 -15.41
N PHE A 174 6.70 -11.90 -15.09
CA PHE A 174 5.62 -11.60 -16.03
C PHE A 174 5.54 -10.10 -16.36
N LEU A 175 5.66 -9.21 -15.38
CA LEU A 175 5.66 -7.76 -15.61
C LEU A 175 6.89 -7.32 -16.42
N GLU A 176 8.06 -7.87 -16.14
CA GLU A 176 9.30 -7.61 -16.88
C GLU A 176 9.16 -8.05 -18.36
N LEU A 177 8.67 -9.25 -18.61
CA LEU A 177 8.40 -9.77 -19.98
C LEU A 177 7.33 -8.94 -20.71
N ALA A 178 6.38 -8.39 -19.98
CA ALA A 178 5.34 -7.52 -20.53
C ALA A 178 5.80 -6.08 -20.80
N GLY A 179 7.08 -5.74 -20.54
CA GLY A 179 7.66 -4.43 -20.81
C GLY A 179 7.59 -3.44 -19.64
N LEU A 180 7.18 -3.90 -18.46
CA LEU A 180 7.23 -3.14 -17.19
C LEU A 180 8.52 -3.47 -16.42
N SER A 181 9.64 -3.45 -17.14
CA SER A 181 10.96 -3.67 -16.55
C SER A 181 11.33 -2.49 -15.66
N PRO A 182 11.87 -2.72 -14.46
CA PRO A 182 12.31 -1.63 -13.59
C PRO A 182 13.53 -0.96 -14.25
N ASP A 183 13.37 0.26 -14.70
CA ASP A 183 14.45 1.09 -15.27
C ASP A 183 14.99 2.12 -14.28
N GLY A 184 14.41 2.17 -13.08
CA GLY A 184 14.78 3.09 -12.00
C GLY A 184 14.25 4.52 -12.16
N GLU A 185 13.76 4.87 -13.35
CA GLU A 185 13.26 6.21 -13.65
C GLU A 185 11.75 6.23 -13.91
N ARG A 186 11.28 5.35 -14.79
CA ARG A 186 9.87 5.31 -15.20
C ARG A 186 9.05 4.30 -14.44
N VAL A 187 9.64 3.13 -14.15
CA VAL A 187 9.02 2.06 -13.37
C VAL A 187 9.93 1.70 -12.20
N ILE A 188 9.41 1.85 -11.01
CA ILE A 188 10.13 1.56 -9.78
C ILE A 188 9.40 0.44 -9.03
N LEU A 189 10.08 -0.71 -8.84
CA LEU A 189 9.54 -1.81 -8.06
C LEU A 189 9.99 -1.68 -6.60
N MET A 190 9.02 -1.63 -5.71
CA MET A 190 9.25 -1.53 -4.26
C MET A 190 8.87 -2.83 -3.55
N PRO A 191 9.65 -3.27 -2.55
CA PRO A 191 9.37 -4.52 -1.84
C PRO A 191 8.06 -4.46 -1.06
N THR A 192 7.73 -3.32 -0.49
CA THR A 192 6.51 -3.11 0.31
C THR A 192 5.86 -1.78 -0.03
N LEU A 193 4.58 -1.62 0.34
CA LEU A 193 3.89 -0.34 0.22
C LEU A 193 4.55 0.74 1.09
N GLU A 194 5.00 0.38 2.28
CA GLU A 194 5.68 1.31 3.20
C GLU A 194 6.97 1.85 2.59
N ALA A 195 7.77 0.98 1.96
CA ALA A 195 8.98 1.42 1.25
C ALA A 195 8.68 2.36 0.06
N ALA A 196 7.54 2.15 -0.61
CA ALA A 196 7.11 3.04 -1.69
C ALA A 196 6.66 4.39 -1.16
N ILE A 197 5.95 4.42 -0.02
CA ILE A 197 5.55 5.67 0.64
C ILE A 197 6.78 6.44 1.12
N GLU A 198 7.71 5.77 1.81
CA GLU A 198 8.97 6.35 2.28
C GLU A 198 9.74 7.00 1.13
N TRP A 199 9.89 6.27 0.03
CA TRP A 199 10.58 6.77 -1.17
C TRP A 199 9.92 8.04 -1.74
N VAL A 200 8.59 8.07 -1.81
CA VAL A 200 7.83 9.23 -2.29
C VAL A 200 7.95 10.40 -1.33
N GLU A 201 7.84 10.17 -0.01
CA GLU A 201 8.02 11.19 1.00
C GLU A 201 9.40 11.86 0.90
N ASP A 202 10.47 11.06 0.75
CA ASP A 202 11.84 11.57 0.59
C ASP A 202 11.97 12.43 -0.67
N HIS A 203 11.31 12.07 -1.77
CA HIS A 203 11.31 12.86 -3.01
C HIS A 203 10.45 14.11 -2.91
N LEU A 204 9.32 14.08 -2.19
CA LEU A 204 8.48 15.25 -1.93
C LEU A 204 9.16 16.28 -1.02
N LEU A 205 9.97 15.81 -0.07
CA LEU A 205 10.79 16.67 0.79
C LEU A 205 11.98 17.26 0.03
N GLY A 206 12.49 16.54 -0.98
CA GLY A 206 13.54 16.99 -1.89
C GLY A 206 14.87 17.26 -1.19
N ASP A 207 15.68 18.11 -1.81
CA ASP A 207 17.02 18.47 -1.30
C ASP A 207 17.03 19.14 0.07
N VAL A 208 15.87 19.44 0.66
CA VAL A 208 15.76 20.02 2.00
C VAL A 208 16.13 19.02 3.09
N ALA A 209 15.85 17.73 2.88
CA ALA A 209 16.32 16.66 3.79
C ALA A 209 17.86 16.54 3.77
N LYS A 210 18.48 16.80 2.61
CA LYS A 210 19.95 16.85 2.49
C LYS A 210 20.57 18.11 3.07
N ALA A 211 19.80 19.19 3.23
CA ALA A 211 20.27 20.43 3.87
C ALA A 211 20.33 20.29 5.40
N ASP A 212 19.62 19.32 5.98
CA ASP A 212 19.61 19.08 7.41
C ASP A 212 20.91 18.38 7.91
N ASP A 213 21.64 17.71 7.02
CA ASP A 213 23.00 17.17 7.32
C ASP A 213 24.02 18.28 7.66
N SER A 214 23.70 19.54 7.38
CA SER A 214 24.53 20.71 7.70
C SER A 214 24.19 21.35 9.05
N LEU A 215 23.14 20.90 9.73
CA LEU A 215 22.76 21.42 11.05
C LEU A 215 23.73 20.91 12.12
N PRO A 216 24.10 21.77 13.08
CA PRO A 216 24.92 21.34 14.21
C PRO A 216 24.17 20.25 15.00
N PRO A 217 24.89 19.26 15.56
CA PRO A 217 24.27 18.23 16.37
C PRO A 217 23.43 18.83 17.50
N LEU A 218 22.22 18.29 17.70
CA LEU A 218 21.30 18.75 18.75
C LEU A 218 21.99 18.75 20.12
N GLU A 219 21.78 19.81 20.87
CA GLU A 219 22.16 19.84 22.29
C GLU A 219 21.16 19.01 23.13
N LEU A 220 21.59 18.50 24.29
CA LEU A 220 20.76 17.63 25.11
C LEU A 220 19.42 18.26 25.48
N HIS A 221 19.38 19.56 25.73
CA HIS A 221 18.16 20.29 26.07
C HIS A 221 17.17 20.44 24.92
N GLU A 222 17.63 20.27 23.67
CA GLU A 222 16.80 20.33 22.45
C GLU A 222 16.11 18.99 22.17
N ILE A 223 16.64 17.90 22.72
CA ILE A 223 16.05 16.56 22.57
C ILE A 223 14.73 16.53 23.35
N ALA A 224 13.65 16.09 22.68
CA ALA A 224 12.29 16.10 23.22
C ALA A 224 12.18 15.42 24.59
N LEU A 225 12.95 14.34 24.82
CA LEU A 225 12.99 13.59 26.07
C LEU A 225 13.42 14.46 27.27
N PHE A 226 14.24 15.48 27.05
CA PHE A 226 14.86 16.32 28.08
C PHE A 226 14.27 17.71 28.15
N LYS A 227 13.23 18.03 27.37
CA LYS A 227 12.51 19.30 27.44
C LYS A 227 11.99 19.54 28.84
N GLY A 228 12.41 20.64 29.48
CA GLY A 228 12.01 20.98 30.84
C GLY A 228 12.89 20.40 31.96
N SER A 229 13.94 19.67 31.64
CA SER A 229 14.96 19.23 32.61
C SER A 229 15.80 20.38 33.13
N LYS A 230 16.27 20.29 34.37
CA LYS A 230 17.15 21.32 34.96
C LYS A 230 18.51 21.31 34.27
N PRO A 231 19.12 22.49 33.98
CA PRO A 231 20.42 22.59 33.34
C PRO A 231 21.53 21.78 34.03
N ASP A 232 21.59 21.84 35.37
CA ASP A 232 22.60 21.11 36.15
C ASP A 232 22.49 19.59 35.95
N THR A 233 21.26 19.05 35.89
CA THR A 233 21.03 17.63 35.64
C THR A 233 21.51 17.22 34.24
N LEU A 234 21.33 18.08 33.24
CA LEU A 234 21.81 17.81 31.88
C LEU A 234 23.33 17.83 31.76
N VAL A 235 23.98 18.69 32.54
CA VAL A 235 25.47 18.71 32.63
C VAL A 235 25.99 17.41 33.25
N ASP A 236 25.38 16.98 34.38
CA ASP A 236 25.75 15.74 35.03
C ASP A 236 25.49 14.53 34.13
N LEU A 237 24.38 14.52 33.40
CA LEU A 237 24.05 13.48 32.42
C LEU A 237 25.07 13.45 31.28
N ALA A 238 25.42 14.61 30.73
CA ALA A 238 26.43 14.73 29.67
C ALA A 238 27.80 14.19 30.09
N ALA A 239 28.17 14.35 31.38
CA ALA A 239 29.40 13.83 31.94
C ALA A 239 29.43 12.30 32.02
N CYS A 240 28.24 11.66 32.07
CA CYS A 240 28.09 10.19 32.10
C CYS A 240 27.96 9.58 30.72
N MET A 241 27.87 10.40 29.64
CA MET A 241 27.65 9.95 28.28
C MET A 241 28.92 9.89 27.48
N GLU A 242 29.03 8.88 26.64
CA GLU A 242 30.07 8.75 25.64
C GLU A 242 29.58 9.19 24.27
N LYS A 243 30.30 10.08 23.60
CA LYS A 243 29.99 10.51 22.25
C LYS A 243 30.55 9.53 21.22
N ARG A 244 29.66 8.96 20.40
CA ARG A 244 30.02 8.06 19.32
C ARG A 244 29.64 8.66 17.97
N SER A 245 30.50 8.54 16.97
CA SER A 245 30.20 8.90 15.59
C SER A 245 30.22 7.65 14.73
N CYS A 246 29.14 7.40 13.99
CA CYS A 246 28.98 6.28 13.08
C CYS A 246 28.92 6.80 11.64
N ARG A 247 29.37 5.99 10.69
CA ARG A 247 29.25 6.26 9.25
C ARG A 247 27.98 5.61 8.71
N ALA A 248 27.52 6.06 7.55
CA ALA A 248 26.43 5.41 6.86
C ALA A 248 26.74 3.92 6.62
N GLY A 249 25.83 3.05 7.05
CA GLY A 249 25.99 1.59 6.99
C GLY A 249 26.65 0.92 8.20
N ASP A 250 27.17 1.69 9.17
CA ASP A 250 27.68 1.11 10.41
C ASP A 250 26.53 0.53 11.24
N VAL A 251 26.77 -0.68 11.80
CA VAL A 251 25.83 -1.32 12.73
C VAL A 251 26.14 -0.82 14.14
N ILE A 252 25.15 -0.25 14.83
CA ILE A 252 25.31 0.27 16.20
C ILE A 252 25.19 -0.86 17.21
N TYR A 253 24.20 -1.75 17.01
CA TYR A 253 24.03 -3.00 17.76
C TYR A 253 23.34 -4.03 16.85
N ASP A 254 23.58 -5.32 17.08
CA ASP A 254 23.00 -6.42 16.31
C ASP A 254 22.11 -7.30 17.17
N PHE A 255 21.30 -8.13 16.50
CA PHE A 255 20.42 -9.07 17.18
C PHE A 255 21.24 -10.07 18.03
N GLY A 256 20.91 -10.10 19.33
CA GLY A 256 21.62 -10.96 20.29
C GLY A 256 22.74 -10.27 21.07
N ASP A 257 23.06 -9.03 20.76
CA ASP A 257 23.95 -8.23 21.58
C ASP A 257 23.33 -8.01 22.97
N MET A 258 24.11 -8.30 24.02
CA MET A 258 23.71 -8.03 25.40
C MET A 258 24.07 -6.59 25.81
N ASP A 259 23.81 -5.65 24.94
CA ASP A 259 24.08 -4.25 25.20
C ASP A 259 22.89 -3.62 25.94
N CYS A 260 23.17 -3.03 27.10
CA CYS A 260 22.18 -2.33 27.92
C CYS A 260 22.29 -0.80 27.79
N ASN A 261 22.93 -0.30 26.74
CA ASN A 261 23.14 1.11 26.55
C ASN A 261 21.89 1.80 25.98
N LEU A 262 21.67 3.02 26.40
CA LEU A 262 20.70 3.93 25.81
C LEU A 262 21.41 4.81 24.79
N TYR A 263 20.96 4.77 23.55
CA TYR A 263 21.49 5.59 22.47
C TYR A 263 20.61 6.80 22.22
N LEU A 264 21.20 7.98 22.17
CA LEU A 264 20.55 9.25 21.84
C LEU A 264 21.09 9.76 20.52
N VAL A 265 20.25 9.83 19.50
CA VAL A 265 20.64 10.35 18.19
C VAL A 265 20.59 11.87 18.25
N ARG A 266 21.75 12.52 18.06
CA ARG A 266 21.91 13.98 18.06
C ARG A 266 21.97 14.56 16.66
N SER A 267 22.36 13.76 15.68
CA SER A 267 22.44 14.12 14.26
C SER A 267 22.43 12.85 13.42
N GLY A 268 21.79 12.88 12.26
CA GLY A 268 21.65 11.75 11.36
C GLY A 268 20.46 10.86 11.66
N GLU A 269 20.40 9.71 10.99
CA GLU A 269 19.31 8.75 11.05
C GLU A 269 19.80 7.37 11.49
N VAL A 270 18.99 6.66 12.26
CA VAL A 270 19.22 5.28 12.68
C VAL A 270 18.01 4.42 12.31
N LYS A 271 18.27 3.33 11.54
CA LYS A 271 17.25 2.35 11.18
C LYS A 271 17.29 1.16 12.13
N ILE A 272 16.17 0.80 12.74
CA ILE A 272 16.02 -0.42 13.53
C ILE A 272 15.50 -1.52 12.58
N MET A 273 16.30 -2.56 12.40
CA MET A 273 15.94 -3.70 11.56
C MET A 273 15.77 -4.94 12.43
N GLY A 274 14.62 -5.62 12.32
CA GLY A 274 14.40 -6.90 12.97
C GLY A 274 14.82 -8.06 12.07
N CYS A 275 15.35 -9.11 12.68
CA CYS A 275 15.66 -10.34 11.98
C CYS A 275 14.40 -11.24 11.95
N VAL A 276 13.83 -11.45 10.77
CA VAL A 276 12.74 -12.41 10.56
C VAL A 276 13.23 -13.43 9.53
N ASP A 277 13.28 -14.71 9.91
CA ASP A 277 13.71 -15.83 9.04
C ASP A 277 15.07 -15.63 8.35
N GLY A 278 16.08 -15.12 9.08
CA GLY A 278 17.43 -14.95 8.55
C GLY A 278 17.62 -13.84 7.53
N SER A 279 16.61 -13.02 7.31
CA SER A 279 16.71 -11.79 6.52
C SER A 279 16.44 -10.58 7.39
N HIS A 280 17.29 -9.55 7.30
CA HIS A 280 17.04 -8.28 7.97
C HIS A 280 15.79 -7.63 7.41
N ARG A 281 14.77 -7.45 8.24
CA ARG A 281 13.56 -6.68 7.91
C ARG A 281 13.41 -5.53 8.89
N LEU A 282 12.96 -4.40 8.38
CA LEU A 282 12.57 -3.26 9.21
C LEU A 282 11.51 -3.69 10.22
N HIS A 283 11.76 -3.45 11.50
CA HIS A 283 10.73 -3.54 12.54
C HIS A 283 9.98 -2.21 12.62
N HIS A 284 8.67 -2.36 12.56
CA HIS A 284 7.71 -1.27 12.76
C HIS A 284 7.48 -1.01 14.24
#